data_e7d399f0e93e2e1719a0e81959893fe8
#
_entry.id   e7d399f0e93e2e1719a0e81959893fe8
#
_cell.length_a   1.000
_cell.length_b   1.000
_cell.length_c   1.000
_cell.angle_alpha   90.00
_cell.angle_beta   90.00
_cell.angle_gamma   90.00
#
_symmetry.space_group_name_H-M   'P 1'
#
loop_
_entity.id
_entity.type
_entity.pdbx_description
1 polymer ?
#
loop_
_entity_poly.entity_id
_entity_poly.type
_entity_poly.pdbx_seq_one_letter_code
_entity_poly.pdbx_strand_id
1 'polypeptide(L)'
;LTRSRGLGDVYKRQSFIFPFNSLFANTKKIINKNLTKKQKEIMFNEGTERPFSSDLLRENRKGFYHCANCGNKLFASTSKFDSGTGWPSFSEALPGAFKTKIDYKFGMKRTEYHCAKCGAHHGHVFNDGPTKSGKRFCNNGLCLIFRPE
;
A
#
# COMPACT_ATOMS: atom_id res chain seq x y z
N LEU A 1 11.95 30.59 -67.83
CA LEU A 1 12.04 29.19 -67.36
C LEU A 1 12.48 29.17 -65.92
N THR A 2 11.53 29.32 -65.03
CA THR A 2 11.76 29.24 -63.60
C THR A 2 11.39 27.85 -63.10
N ARG A 3 12.37 27.15 -62.69
CA ARG A 3 12.24 25.86 -62.07
C ARG A 3 11.84 26.06 -60.56
N SER A 4 10.63 25.73 -60.24
CA SER A 4 10.21 25.63 -58.87
C SER A 4 10.91 24.45 -58.21
N ARG A 5 11.71 24.72 -57.22
CA ARG A 5 12.26 23.70 -56.33
C ARG A 5 11.21 23.41 -55.28
N GLY A 6 10.70 22.19 -55.29
CA GLY A 6 9.85 21.69 -54.23
C GLY A 6 10.61 21.70 -52.89
N LEU A 7 10.05 22.39 -51.97
CA LEU A 7 10.44 22.30 -50.57
C LEU A 7 10.08 20.91 -50.08
N GLY A 8 11.09 20.07 -49.94
CA GLY A 8 10.96 18.83 -49.25
C GLY A 8 10.62 19.14 -47.80
N ASP A 9 9.38 18.88 -47.42
CA ASP A 9 8.94 18.88 -46.08
C ASP A 9 9.77 17.85 -45.29
N VAL A 10 10.77 18.33 -44.60
CA VAL A 10 11.43 17.58 -43.58
C VAL A 10 10.47 17.51 -42.43
N TYR A 11 9.55 16.54 -42.48
CA TYR A 11 8.87 16.09 -41.28
C TYR A 11 9.95 15.54 -40.35
N LYS A 12 10.51 16.41 -39.54
CA LYS A 12 11.14 15.98 -38.31
C LYS A 12 10.05 15.27 -37.52
N ARG A 13 10.04 13.96 -37.56
CA ARG A 13 9.40 13.16 -36.56
C ARG A 13 10.05 13.57 -35.21
N GLN A 14 9.45 14.53 -34.57
CA GLN A 14 9.62 14.66 -33.15
C GLN A 14 9.00 13.39 -32.57
N SER A 15 9.84 12.38 -32.39
CA SER A 15 9.52 11.32 -31.43
C SER A 15 9.36 12.05 -30.11
N PHE A 16 8.12 12.30 -29.72
CA PHE A 16 7.81 12.54 -28.36
C PHE A 16 8.19 11.25 -27.63
N ILE A 17 9.45 11.16 -27.25
CA ILE A 17 9.80 10.34 -26.10
C ILE A 17 9.10 11.08 -24.97
N PHE A 18 7.85 10.68 -24.69
CA PHE A 18 7.35 10.85 -23.35
C PHE A 18 8.47 10.29 -22.48
N PRO A 19 9.07 11.08 -21.56
CA PRO A 19 9.76 10.42 -20.51
C PRO A 19 8.69 9.46 -20.02
N PHE A 20 8.91 8.19 -20.20
CA PHE A 20 8.40 7.23 -19.28
C PHE A 20 8.86 7.84 -17.95
N ASN A 21 8.04 8.72 -17.41
CA ASN A 21 7.94 8.78 -15.99
C ASN A 21 7.75 7.33 -15.70
N SER A 22 8.86 6.71 -15.40
CA SER A 22 8.78 5.46 -14.76
C SER A 22 7.69 5.70 -13.77
N LEU A 23 6.51 5.22 -14.09
CA LEU A 23 5.66 4.72 -13.09
C LEU A 23 6.68 4.09 -12.20
N PHE A 24 7.00 4.75 -11.10
CA PHE A 24 7.72 4.11 -10.04
C PHE A 24 6.81 2.94 -9.74
N ALA A 25 6.97 1.88 -10.50
CA ALA A 25 6.53 0.59 -10.11
C ALA A 25 7.11 0.52 -8.72
N ASN A 26 6.24 0.62 -7.74
CA ASN A 26 6.62 0.59 -6.34
C ASN A 26 7.20 -0.80 -6.16
N THR A 27 8.48 -0.94 -6.53
CA THR A 27 9.18 -2.20 -6.55
C THR A 27 9.26 -2.63 -5.12
N LYS A 28 8.38 -3.56 -4.76
CA LYS A 28 8.37 -4.20 -3.46
C LYS A 28 9.77 -4.72 -3.18
N LYS A 29 10.42 -4.16 -2.19
CA LYS A 29 11.79 -4.51 -1.84
C LYS A 29 11.84 -5.15 -0.47
N ILE A 30 12.40 -6.35 -0.40
CA ILE A 30 12.67 -7.01 0.88
C ILE A 30 13.83 -6.28 1.56
N ILE A 31 13.54 -5.66 2.70
CA ILE A 31 14.52 -4.94 3.54
C ILE A 31 14.85 -5.78 4.77
N ASN A 32 13.81 -6.32 5.44
CA ASN A 32 14.01 -7.21 6.58
C ASN A 32 14.23 -8.66 6.08
N LYS A 33 15.44 -9.13 6.18
CA LYS A 33 15.81 -10.50 5.78
C LYS A 33 15.24 -11.57 6.70
N ASN A 34 14.79 -11.22 7.90
CA ASN A 34 14.27 -12.13 8.90
C ASN A 34 12.76 -12.35 8.81
N LEU A 35 12.09 -11.79 7.79
CA LEU A 35 10.68 -12.07 7.56
C LEU A 35 10.43 -13.55 7.37
N THR A 36 9.39 -14.06 8.02
CA THR A 36 8.93 -15.44 7.81
C THR A 36 8.42 -15.64 6.38
N LYS A 37 8.34 -16.90 5.95
CA LYS A 37 7.78 -17.24 4.64
C LYS A 37 6.36 -16.67 4.48
N LYS A 38 5.54 -16.77 5.52
CA LYS A 38 4.16 -16.27 5.51
C LYS A 38 4.09 -14.74 5.43
N GLN A 39 4.95 -14.03 6.15
CA GLN A 39 5.05 -12.58 6.01
C GLN A 39 5.45 -12.17 4.59
N LYS A 40 6.40 -12.86 3.99
CA LYS A 40 6.82 -12.59 2.60
C LYS A 40 5.69 -12.84 1.60
N GLU A 41 4.92 -13.93 1.78
CA GLU A 41 3.77 -14.23 0.94
C GLU A 41 2.71 -13.11 0.99
N ILE A 42 2.37 -12.63 2.19
CA ILE A 42 1.40 -11.56 2.34
C ILE A 42 1.93 -10.24 1.79
N MET A 43 3.14 -9.87 2.18
CA MET A 43 3.69 -8.53 1.89
C MET A 43 4.12 -8.36 0.43
N PHE A 44 4.56 -9.42 -0.23
CA PHE A 44 5.13 -9.34 -1.59
C PHE A 44 4.30 -10.05 -2.65
N ASN A 45 3.44 -10.97 -2.27
CA ASN A 45 2.54 -11.70 -3.17
C ASN A 45 1.06 -11.41 -2.90
N GLU A 46 0.78 -10.34 -2.15
CA GLU A 46 -0.60 -9.87 -1.87
C GLU A 46 -1.48 -10.94 -1.22
N GLY A 47 -0.91 -11.77 -0.36
CA GLY A 47 -1.63 -12.75 0.42
C GLY A 47 -2.46 -12.11 1.54
N THR A 48 -3.25 -12.92 2.21
CA THR A 48 -4.06 -12.52 3.36
C THR A 48 -3.86 -13.51 4.50
N GLU A 49 -3.67 -13.02 5.72
CA GLU A 49 -3.66 -13.87 6.89
C GLU A 49 -5.07 -14.37 7.20
N ARG A 50 -5.16 -15.47 7.93
CA ARG A 50 -6.43 -16.02 8.39
C ARG A 50 -7.10 -15.06 9.38
N PRO A 51 -8.44 -14.84 9.32
CA PRO A 51 -9.13 -14.00 10.29
C PRO A 51 -8.95 -14.55 11.71
N PHE A 52 -8.90 -13.66 12.68
CA PHE A 52 -8.74 -13.95 14.12
C PHE A 52 -7.42 -14.64 14.49
N SER A 53 -6.41 -14.59 13.61
CA SER A 53 -5.11 -15.23 13.84
C SER A 53 -4.04 -14.31 14.44
N SER A 54 -4.26 -12.99 14.41
CA SER A 54 -3.27 -12.02 14.89
C SER A 54 -3.42 -11.71 16.37
N ASP A 55 -2.31 -11.80 17.12
CA ASP A 55 -2.27 -11.35 18.51
C ASP A 55 -2.49 -9.83 18.65
N LEU A 56 -2.25 -9.07 17.58
CA LEU A 56 -2.48 -7.63 17.57
C LEU A 56 -3.95 -7.24 17.67
N LEU A 57 -4.89 -8.17 17.48
CA LEU A 57 -6.30 -7.94 17.76
C LEU A 57 -6.54 -7.51 19.21
N ARG A 58 -5.76 -8.06 20.15
CA ARG A 58 -5.84 -7.81 21.59
C ARG A 58 -4.83 -6.78 22.10
N GLU A 59 -4.05 -6.18 21.20
CA GLU A 59 -3.09 -5.15 21.60
C GLU A 59 -3.79 -3.83 21.92
N ASN A 60 -3.77 -3.42 23.19
CA ASN A 60 -4.47 -2.24 23.70
C ASN A 60 -3.54 -1.18 24.31
N ARG A 61 -2.23 -1.44 24.30
CA ARG A 61 -1.26 -0.48 24.85
C ARG A 61 -1.11 0.73 23.93
N LYS A 62 -0.71 1.86 24.49
CA LYS A 62 -0.30 3.03 23.73
C LYS A 62 0.99 2.76 22.98
N GLY A 63 1.06 3.23 21.75
CA GLY A 63 2.24 3.09 20.91
C GLY A 63 1.92 3.23 19.45
N PHE A 64 2.80 2.70 18.62
CA PHE A 64 2.71 2.80 17.17
C PHE A 64 2.90 1.44 16.51
N TYR A 65 2.26 1.30 15.37
CA TYR A 65 2.38 0.13 14.50
C TYR A 65 3.31 0.47 13.33
N HIS A 66 4.32 -0.35 13.14
CA HIS A 66 5.38 -0.17 12.15
C HIS A 66 5.31 -1.27 11.08
N CYS A 67 5.78 -0.96 9.88
CA CYS A 67 5.94 -1.95 8.83
C CYS A 67 6.96 -3.02 9.24
N ALA A 68 6.56 -4.28 9.20
CA ALA A 68 7.45 -5.40 9.53
C ALA A 68 8.66 -5.52 8.59
N ASN A 69 8.55 -4.98 7.37
CA ASN A 69 9.63 -5.02 6.39
C ASN A 69 10.63 -3.86 6.54
N CYS A 70 10.17 -2.63 6.64
CA CYS A 70 11.07 -1.45 6.60
C CYS A 70 11.07 -0.61 7.88
N GLY A 71 10.19 -0.92 8.84
CA GLY A 71 10.09 -0.17 10.09
C GLY A 71 9.35 1.17 9.98
N ASN A 72 8.81 1.52 8.81
CA ASN A 72 8.04 2.74 8.64
C ASN A 72 6.88 2.81 9.63
N LYS A 73 6.70 3.94 10.29
CA LYS A 73 5.58 4.16 11.22
C LYS A 73 4.29 4.35 10.43
N LEU A 74 3.28 3.53 10.71
CA LEU A 74 2.08 3.42 9.87
C LEU A 74 0.81 3.89 10.56
N PHE A 75 0.59 3.45 11.80
CA PHE A 75 -0.60 3.77 12.58
C PHE A 75 -0.25 4.12 14.02
N ALA A 76 -1.02 5.03 14.59
CA ALA A 76 -1.04 5.25 16.04
C ALA A 76 -2.07 4.33 16.70
N SER A 77 -1.80 3.89 17.93
CA SER A 77 -2.74 3.08 18.70
C SER A 77 -4.09 3.75 18.94
N THR A 78 -4.12 5.09 18.94
CA THR A 78 -5.35 5.89 19.09
C THR A 78 -6.34 5.70 17.95
N SER A 79 -5.91 5.27 16.79
CA SER A 79 -6.78 5.01 15.64
C SER A 79 -7.26 3.55 15.55
N LYS A 80 -6.74 2.67 16.39
CA LYS A 80 -7.13 1.26 16.40
C LYS A 80 -8.51 1.07 17.01
N PHE A 81 -9.31 0.21 16.39
CA PHE A 81 -10.61 -0.18 16.89
C PHE A 81 -10.93 -1.64 16.58
N ASP A 82 -11.86 -2.21 17.33
CA ASP A 82 -12.37 -3.55 17.07
C ASP A 82 -13.48 -3.48 16.02
N SER A 83 -13.18 -3.94 14.82
CA SER A 83 -14.16 -4.01 13.72
C SER A 83 -15.00 -5.28 13.71
N GLY A 84 -14.64 -6.28 14.51
CA GLY A 84 -15.28 -7.60 14.50
C GLY A 84 -14.96 -8.45 13.27
N THR A 85 -14.12 -7.98 12.34
CA THR A 85 -13.83 -8.67 11.08
C THR A 85 -12.76 -9.76 11.20
N GLY A 86 -11.97 -9.74 12.25
CA GLY A 86 -10.89 -10.71 12.49
C GLY A 86 -9.51 -10.24 12.07
N TRP A 87 -9.37 -8.99 11.63
CA TRP A 87 -8.09 -8.35 11.34
C TRP A 87 -7.91 -7.06 12.12
N PRO A 88 -6.69 -6.71 12.53
CA PRO A 88 -6.41 -5.41 13.12
C PRO A 88 -6.95 -4.29 12.23
N SER A 89 -7.74 -3.39 12.82
CA SER A 89 -8.45 -2.34 12.10
C SER A 89 -8.15 -0.97 12.67
N PHE A 90 -8.03 0.01 11.77
CA PHE A 90 -7.67 1.38 12.11
C PHE A 90 -8.57 2.37 11.36
N SER A 91 -8.97 3.44 12.03
CA SER A 91 -9.80 4.49 11.43
C SER A 91 -9.00 5.51 10.64
N GLU A 92 -7.69 5.58 10.88
CA GLU A 92 -6.81 6.57 10.27
C GLU A 92 -5.38 6.02 10.19
N ALA A 93 -4.70 6.27 9.08
CA ALA A 93 -3.28 6.04 8.93
C ALA A 93 -2.49 7.32 9.23
N LEU A 94 -1.24 7.19 9.63
CA LEU A 94 -0.35 8.35 9.75
C LEU A 94 -0.13 9.01 8.37
N PRO A 95 0.04 10.34 8.31
CA PRO A 95 0.23 11.04 7.05
C PRO A 95 1.38 10.46 6.23
N GLY A 96 1.13 10.17 4.95
CA GLY A 96 2.14 9.65 4.04
C GLY A 96 2.58 8.20 4.27
N ALA A 97 1.90 7.46 5.18
CA ALA A 97 2.27 6.08 5.52
C ALA A 97 2.08 5.10 4.37
N PHE A 98 1.03 5.28 3.59
CA PHE A 98 0.62 4.35 2.55
C PHE A 98 0.38 5.03 1.20
N LYS A 99 0.49 4.21 0.15
CA LYS A 99 -0.06 4.46 -1.17
C LYS A 99 -1.17 3.45 -1.44
N THR A 100 -2.10 3.82 -2.31
CA THR A 100 -3.26 2.99 -2.65
C THR A 100 -3.26 2.61 -4.12
N LYS A 101 -3.89 1.48 -4.42
CA LYS A 101 -4.23 1.08 -5.78
C LYS A 101 -5.56 0.34 -5.78
N ILE A 102 -6.24 0.31 -6.93
CA ILE A 102 -7.47 -0.45 -7.09
C ILE A 102 -7.13 -1.92 -7.37
N ASP A 103 -7.83 -2.80 -6.69
CA ASP A 103 -7.73 -4.24 -6.79
C ASP A 103 -9.10 -4.80 -7.21
N TYR A 104 -9.12 -5.66 -8.23
CA TYR A 104 -10.32 -6.31 -8.75
C TYR A 104 -10.36 -7.83 -8.48
N LYS A 105 -9.54 -8.31 -7.56
CA LYS A 105 -9.56 -9.74 -7.20
C LYS A 105 -10.93 -10.16 -6.73
N PHE A 106 -11.32 -11.40 -7.02
CA PHE A 106 -12.62 -11.97 -6.68
C PHE A 106 -13.83 -11.23 -7.29
N GLY A 107 -13.63 -10.51 -8.40
CA GLY A 107 -14.70 -9.76 -9.07
C GLY A 107 -15.21 -8.55 -8.30
N MET A 108 -14.56 -8.16 -7.21
CA MET A 108 -14.92 -6.99 -6.40
C MET A 108 -13.87 -5.88 -6.54
N LYS A 109 -14.36 -4.67 -6.73
CA LYS A 109 -13.50 -3.48 -6.68
C LYS A 109 -13.17 -3.16 -5.22
N ARG A 110 -11.89 -3.25 -4.86
CA ARG A 110 -11.38 -2.90 -3.54
C ARG A 110 -10.21 -1.94 -3.64
N THR A 111 -10.01 -1.13 -2.62
CA THR A 111 -8.84 -0.27 -2.52
C THR A 111 -7.79 -0.94 -1.63
N GLU A 112 -6.72 -1.40 -2.25
CA GLU A 112 -5.54 -1.94 -1.57
C GLU A 112 -4.63 -0.80 -1.12
N TYR A 113 -3.97 -0.96 0.02
CA TYR A 113 -2.88 -0.08 0.42
C TYR A 113 -1.59 -0.85 0.71
N HIS A 114 -0.49 -0.18 0.42
CA HIS A 114 0.85 -0.69 0.61
C HIS A 114 1.76 0.38 1.21
N CYS A 115 2.78 -0.06 1.92
CA CYS A 115 3.73 0.85 2.56
C CYS A 115 4.34 1.82 1.55
N ALA A 116 4.23 3.12 1.83
CA ALA A 116 4.76 4.15 0.93
C ALA A 116 6.28 4.07 0.80
N LYS A 117 6.98 3.53 1.81
CA LYS A 117 8.44 3.46 1.85
C LYS A 117 9.00 2.24 1.13
N CYS A 118 8.44 1.05 1.34
CA CYS A 118 9.00 -0.20 0.78
C CYS A 118 8.09 -0.92 -0.21
N GLY A 119 6.86 -0.45 -0.40
CA GLY A 119 5.90 -1.04 -1.32
C GLY A 119 5.24 -2.34 -0.85
N ALA A 120 5.52 -2.81 0.35
CA ALA A 120 4.92 -4.03 0.86
C ALA A 120 3.41 -3.89 1.03
N HIS A 121 2.67 -4.90 0.60
CA HIS A 121 1.22 -4.99 0.79
C HIS A 121 0.88 -5.08 2.27
N HIS A 122 -0.13 -4.35 2.70
CA HIS A 122 -0.62 -4.37 4.08
C HIS A 122 -2.06 -4.81 4.21
N GLY A 123 -2.94 -4.36 3.34
CA GLY A 123 -4.35 -4.67 3.40
C GLY A 123 -5.20 -3.85 2.46
N HIS A 124 -6.46 -3.68 2.84
CA HIS A 124 -7.45 -2.92 2.08
C HIS A 124 -8.14 -1.89 2.97
N VAL A 125 -8.54 -0.78 2.38
CA VAL A 125 -9.30 0.27 3.05
C VAL A 125 -10.73 0.30 2.52
N PHE A 126 -11.68 0.39 3.44
CA PHE A 126 -13.12 0.41 3.19
C PHE A 126 -13.73 1.70 3.70
N ASN A 127 -14.90 2.07 3.19
CA ASN A 127 -15.62 3.29 3.56
C ASN A 127 -16.73 3.03 4.59
N ASP A 128 -16.51 2.09 5.49
CA ASP A 128 -17.46 1.67 6.54
C ASP A 128 -16.88 1.83 7.95
N GLY A 129 -15.99 2.78 8.13
CA GLY A 129 -15.34 3.07 9.40
C GLY A 129 -16.21 3.87 10.39
N PRO A 130 -15.84 3.81 11.69
CA PRO A 130 -16.67 4.35 12.78
C PRO A 130 -16.47 5.85 13.06
N THR A 131 -15.46 6.48 12.45
CA THR A 131 -15.12 7.89 12.72
C THR A 131 -15.49 8.80 11.56
N LYS A 132 -15.26 10.12 11.72
CA LYS A 132 -15.50 11.11 10.69
C LYS A 132 -14.75 10.84 9.38
N SER A 133 -13.59 10.18 9.43
CA SER A 133 -12.87 9.77 8.22
C SER A 133 -13.70 8.82 7.35
N GLY A 134 -14.65 8.11 7.95
CA GLY A 134 -15.44 7.07 7.30
C GLY A 134 -14.63 5.85 6.88
N LYS A 135 -13.35 5.79 7.21
CA LYS A 135 -12.44 4.75 6.73
C LYS A 135 -12.21 3.65 7.75
N ARG A 136 -12.10 2.44 7.23
CA ARG A 136 -11.63 1.27 7.96
C ARG A 136 -10.45 0.67 7.21
N PHE A 137 -9.26 0.86 7.76
CA PHE A 137 -8.05 0.19 7.29
C PHE A 137 -8.00 -1.20 7.90
N CYS A 138 -8.20 -2.22 7.08
CA CYS A 138 -8.12 -3.63 7.47
C CYS A 138 -6.71 -4.13 7.16
N ASN A 139 -5.88 -4.32 8.18
CA ASN A 139 -4.47 -4.64 8.02
C ASN A 139 -4.17 -6.09 8.39
N ASN A 140 -3.34 -6.75 7.60
CA ASN A 140 -2.78 -8.03 8.01
C ASN A 140 -1.84 -7.83 9.20
N GLY A 141 -2.10 -8.47 10.32
CA GLY A 141 -1.30 -8.30 11.53
C GLY A 141 0.14 -8.75 11.37
N LEU A 142 0.39 -9.77 10.54
CA LEU A 142 1.74 -10.24 10.22
C LEU A 142 2.61 -9.17 9.53
N CYS A 143 1.99 -8.15 8.93
CA CYS A 143 2.69 -7.04 8.28
C CYS A 143 3.11 -5.94 9.27
N LEU A 144 2.67 -6.01 10.51
CA LEU A 144 2.86 -4.99 11.53
C LEU A 144 3.78 -5.46 12.66
N ILE A 145 4.55 -4.51 13.19
CA ILE A 145 5.24 -4.63 14.47
C ILE A 145 4.71 -3.51 15.37
N PHE A 146 4.17 -3.88 16.53
CA PHE A 146 3.78 -2.92 17.55
C PHE A 146 4.97 -2.54 18.42
N ARG A 147 5.12 -1.25 18.66
CA ARG A 147 6.11 -0.71 19.61
C ARG A 147 5.38 0.17 20.63
N PRO A 148 5.38 -0.21 21.90
CA PRO A 148 4.80 0.61 22.96
C PRO A 148 5.59 1.90 23.15
N GLU A 149 4.88 2.96 23.55
CA GLU A 149 5.50 4.19 24.06
C GLU A 149 6.23 3.97 25.36
#